data_92b707e4947a1a05dbe17852d750d8aa
#
_entry.id   92b707e4947a1a05dbe17852d750d8aa
#
_cell.length_a   1.000
_cell.length_b   1.000
_cell.length_c   1.000
_cell.angle_alpha   90.00
_cell.angle_beta   90.00
_cell.angle_gamma   90.00
#
_symmetry.space_group_name_H-M   'P 1'
#
loop_
_entity.id
_entity.type
_entity.pdbx_description
1 polymer ?
#
loop_
_entity_poly.entity_id
_entity_poly.type
_entity_poly.pdbx_seq_one_letter_code
_entity_poly.pdbx_strand_id
1 'polypeptide(L)'
;MTAYIQRLAVALLLLLGSSLLFAQSPLQRVEPPNWWAGMNNPELQLLLYGEEIAQYRAAISEYEGVKITSTVRVQNPNYLFVNLQMSEGVQPGSFQVQLMDGEKTAASYEYELRKREPGSAMRESFTPADVMYLITPDRFANGNLDNDAVAGMMEKPDRDFKGGRHGGDIQGIIDHLDYIHDMGFTAIWLNPVLENDMPDYSYHGYAATDFYKVDQRFGSNEEYRNLVQQAKDKGIKIIMDMILNHCGSEHWFVKDMPTDDWVNFGGEYVNTTHRRHTVQDIHASEYDKMMFSDGWFVETMPDLNQRNPLLSTYLIQNTIWWIEYSGLSGIRMDTYPYPDKHFMTEWTCAIRAEYPNFNTVGEEWVNNPAIVSYWQGGKDNHDDYTSCLPSLMDFPVQFALVQGLTQEEKQYGGGLIELYKMLAMDFLYADPYKLVVFPDNHDMDRFFTQVNEDFDLFKMGIAYTLTVRGTPQLYYGTEILMDNEGAPGDHGIIRTDFPG
;
A
#
# COMPACT_ATOMS: atom_id res chain seq x y z
N MET A 1 -54.14 -42.50 -23.39
CA MET A 1 -53.68 -42.25 -21.99
C MET A 1 -52.19 -41.87 -21.94
N THR A 2 -51.30 -42.50 -22.66
CA THR A 2 -49.84 -42.26 -22.67
C THR A 2 -49.43 -40.87 -23.19
N ALA A 3 -50.10 -40.34 -24.21
CA ALA A 3 -49.80 -39.01 -24.79
C ALA A 3 -50.21 -37.82 -23.88
N TYR A 4 -51.16 -38.01 -22.98
CA TYR A 4 -51.56 -36.99 -22.01
C TYR A 4 -50.63 -36.89 -20.84
N ILE A 5 -50.08 -38.04 -20.39
CA ILE A 5 -49.07 -38.10 -19.29
C ILE A 5 -47.75 -37.50 -19.76
N GLN A 6 -47.34 -37.69 -21.03
CA GLN A 6 -46.13 -37.04 -21.55
C GLN A 6 -46.26 -35.51 -21.71
N ARG A 7 -47.45 -35.01 -22.06
CA ARG A 7 -47.69 -33.54 -22.13
C ARG A 7 -47.76 -32.90 -20.74
N LEU A 8 -48.27 -33.59 -19.73
CA LEU A 8 -48.25 -33.12 -18.35
C LEU A 8 -46.81 -33.13 -17.76
N ALA A 9 -46.01 -34.14 -18.06
CA ALA A 9 -44.62 -34.21 -17.62
C ALA A 9 -43.73 -33.12 -18.24
N VAL A 10 -43.97 -32.80 -19.53
CA VAL A 10 -43.28 -31.69 -20.23
C VAL A 10 -43.70 -30.32 -19.68
N ALA A 11 -45.00 -30.15 -19.39
CA ALA A 11 -45.50 -28.91 -18.76
C ALA A 11 -45.01 -28.73 -17.31
N LEU A 12 -44.86 -29.81 -16.55
CA LEU A 12 -44.29 -29.79 -15.20
C LEU A 12 -42.77 -29.54 -15.21
N LEU A 13 -42.04 -30.05 -16.21
CA LEU A 13 -40.62 -29.78 -16.41
C LEU A 13 -40.37 -28.34 -16.90
N LEU A 14 -41.29 -27.73 -17.63
CA LEU A 14 -41.28 -26.33 -18.04
C LEU A 14 -41.65 -25.38 -16.89
N LEU A 15 -42.42 -25.84 -15.90
CA LEU A 15 -42.74 -25.07 -14.70
C LEU A 15 -41.69 -25.21 -13.59
N LEU A 16 -40.89 -26.27 -13.60
CA LEU A 16 -39.73 -26.46 -12.71
C LEU A 16 -38.45 -25.83 -13.30
N GLY A 17 -38.45 -25.43 -14.55
CA GLY A 17 -37.41 -24.68 -15.23
C GLY A 17 -37.52 -23.14 -15.07
N SER A 18 -38.43 -22.62 -14.26
CA SER A 18 -38.29 -21.28 -13.70
C SER A 18 -37.09 -21.33 -12.74
N SER A 19 -35.89 -21.22 -13.28
CA SER A 19 -34.72 -20.80 -12.59
C SER A 19 -35.16 -19.72 -11.60
N LEU A 20 -35.05 -19.98 -10.32
CA LEU A 20 -34.90 -18.92 -9.34
C LEU A 20 -33.70 -18.10 -9.83
N LEU A 21 -33.94 -17.15 -10.72
CA LEU A 21 -33.11 -15.96 -10.81
C LEU A 21 -33.20 -15.37 -9.41
N PHE A 22 -32.30 -15.78 -8.52
CA PHE A 22 -31.97 -14.97 -7.38
C PHE A 22 -31.56 -13.66 -8.01
N ALA A 23 -32.40 -12.65 -7.95
CA ALA A 23 -32.03 -11.31 -8.31
C ALA A 23 -30.78 -11.04 -7.47
N GLN A 24 -29.64 -10.93 -8.16
CA GLN A 24 -28.39 -10.59 -7.52
C GLN A 24 -28.63 -9.28 -6.78
N SER A 25 -28.22 -9.19 -5.53
CA SER A 25 -28.37 -7.96 -4.77
C SER A 25 -27.83 -6.80 -5.60
N PRO A 26 -28.58 -5.71 -5.79
CA PRO A 26 -28.05 -4.56 -6.51
C PRO A 26 -26.81 -3.98 -5.80
N LEU A 27 -26.62 -4.21 -4.51
CA LEU A 27 -25.45 -3.80 -3.75
C LEU A 27 -24.39 -4.90 -3.77
N GLN A 28 -23.27 -4.62 -4.41
CA GLN A 28 -22.16 -5.56 -4.62
C GLN A 28 -21.00 -5.32 -3.68
N ARG A 29 -20.68 -4.04 -3.37
CA ARG A 29 -19.58 -3.66 -2.49
C ARG A 29 -20.01 -2.58 -1.51
N VAL A 30 -19.41 -2.65 -0.30
CA VAL A 30 -19.44 -1.60 0.73
C VAL A 30 -18.01 -1.44 1.23
N GLU A 31 -17.44 -0.26 1.08
CA GLU A 31 -16.05 0.02 1.48
C GLU A 31 -15.96 1.30 2.31
N PRO A 32 -15.23 1.25 3.45
CA PRO A 32 -14.60 0.08 4.07
C PRO A 32 -15.62 -1.00 4.47
N PRO A 33 -15.23 -2.30 4.50
CA PRO A 33 -16.19 -3.39 4.73
C PRO A 33 -16.70 -3.47 6.18
N ASN A 34 -16.01 -2.86 7.10
CA ASN A 34 -16.35 -2.67 8.51
C ASN A 34 -15.58 -1.46 9.06
N TRP A 35 -15.94 -1.03 10.28
CA TRP A 35 -15.19 0.01 10.99
C TRP A 35 -15.11 -0.30 12.49
N TRP A 36 -14.57 0.62 13.29
CA TRP A 36 -14.42 0.45 14.73
C TRP A 36 -15.13 1.55 15.51
N ALA A 37 -15.75 1.17 16.60
CA ALA A 37 -16.24 2.09 17.60
C ALA A 37 -15.05 2.68 18.40
N GLY A 38 -15.09 3.97 18.69
CA GLY A 38 -14.05 4.64 19.48
C GLY A 38 -12.83 5.09 18.67
N MET A 39 -12.96 5.28 17.36
CA MET A 39 -11.99 6.01 16.55
C MET A 39 -12.02 7.49 16.91
N ASN A 40 -10.86 8.18 16.81
CA ASN A 40 -10.76 9.61 17.11
C ASN A 40 -11.51 10.45 16.08
N ASN A 41 -11.46 10.08 14.79
CA ASN A 41 -12.30 10.69 13.78
C ASN A 41 -13.72 10.07 13.86
N PRO A 42 -14.75 10.87 14.19
CA PRO A 42 -16.14 10.38 14.29
C PRO A 42 -16.81 10.25 12.92
N GLU A 43 -16.18 10.69 11.84
CA GLU A 43 -16.75 10.66 10.49
C GLU A 43 -16.31 9.42 9.74
N LEU A 44 -17.24 8.82 9.01
CA LEU A 44 -17.00 7.65 8.18
C LEU A 44 -17.72 7.82 6.84
N GLN A 45 -16.99 7.75 5.74
CA GLN A 45 -17.54 7.66 4.39
C GLN A 45 -17.65 6.20 3.98
N LEU A 46 -18.84 5.75 3.61
CA LEU A 46 -19.03 4.47 2.94
C LEU A 46 -19.16 4.69 1.43
N LEU A 47 -18.31 4.01 0.66
CA LEU A 47 -18.49 3.84 -0.76
C LEU A 47 -19.39 2.61 -0.97
N LEU A 48 -20.53 2.79 -1.58
CA LEU A 48 -21.43 1.74 -2.01
C LEU A 48 -21.32 1.59 -3.53
N TYR A 49 -21.20 0.37 -4.02
CA TYR A 49 -21.11 0.06 -5.43
C TYR A 49 -22.06 -1.08 -5.83
N GLY A 50 -22.68 -0.92 -6.98
CA GLY A 50 -23.55 -1.92 -7.60
C GLY A 50 -24.40 -1.32 -8.72
N GLU A 51 -25.04 -2.15 -9.51
CA GLU A 51 -25.75 -1.73 -10.71
C GLU A 51 -26.90 -0.75 -10.39
N GLU A 52 -26.82 0.49 -10.95
CA GLU A 52 -27.84 1.54 -10.85
C GLU A 52 -28.26 1.91 -9.41
N ILE A 53 -27.37 1.76 -8.43
CA ILE A 53 -27.74 1.96 -7.00
C ILE A 53 -28.03 3.42 -6.64
N ALA A 54 -27.58 4.39 -7.44
CA ALA A 54 -27.84 5.80 -7.17
C ALA A 54 -29.34 6.19 -7.25
N GLN A 55 -30.18 5.35 -7.86
CA GLN A 55 -31.64 5.56 -7.87
C GLN A 55 -32.27 5.38 -6.49
N TYR A 56 -31.64 4.59 -5.61
CA TYR A 56 -32.16 4.30 -4.27
C TYR A 56 -31.82 5.39 -3.28
N ARG A 57 -32.57 5.42 -2.19
CA ARG A 57 -32.25 6.22 -1.01
C ARG A 57 -31.46 5.38 -0.02
N ALA A 58 -30.27 5.84 0.38
CA ALA A 58 -29.54 5.20 1.48
C ALA A 58 -30.24 5.41 2.83
N ALA A 59 -30.28 4.39 3.62
CA ALA A 59 -30.76 4.39 5.00
C ALA A 59 -29.90 3.46 5.86
N ILE A 60 -29.95 3.64 7.18
CA ILE A 60 -29.43 2.67 8.13
C ILE A 60 -30.56 2.23 9.06
N SER A 61 -30.49 0.98 9.56
CA SER A 61 -31.37 0.57 10.65
C SER A 61 -31.09 1.41 11.91
N GLU A 62 -32.05 1.50 12.80
CA GLU A 62 -31.86 2.21 14.06
C GLU A 62 -30.66 1.63 14.81
N TYR A 63 -29.67 2.49 15.10
CA TYR A 63 -28.48 2.15 15.86
C TYR A 63 -28.03 3.37 16.66
N GLU A 64 -28.01 3.22 17.98
CA GLU A 64 -27.70 4.32 18.89
C GLU A 64 -26.27 4.84 18.64
N GLY A 65 -26.16 6.15 18.40
CA GLY A 65 -24.87 6.80 18.18
C GLY A 65 -24.37 6.81 16.74
N VAL A 66 -25.11 6.29 15.76
CA VAL A 66 -24.77 6.37 14.33
C VAL A 66 -25.87 7.07 13.55
N LYS A 67 -25.52 8.03 12.71
CA LYS A 67 -26.46 8.72 11.83
C LYS A 67 -25.86 8.99 10.44
N ILE A 68 -26.68 8.97 9.41
CA ILE A 68 -26.31 9.49 8.09
C ILE A 68 -26.32 11.01 8.17
N THR A 69 -25.21 11.66 7.76
CA THR A 69 -25.10 13.12 7.65
C THR A 69 -25.38 13.59 6.25
N SER A 70 -24.94 12.83 5.25
CA SER A 70 -25.18 13.14 3.85
C SER A 70 -25.08 11.90 2.96
N THR A 71 -25.64 11.99 1.77
CA THR A 71 -25.51 10.99 0.70
C THR A 71 -25.12 11.73 -0.58
N VAL A 72 -24.01 11.34 -1.18
CA VAL A 72 -23.48 11.94 -2.41
C VAL A 72 -23.71 10.99 -3.58
N ARG A 73 -24.43 11.48 -4.58
CA ARG A 73 -24.56 10.84 -5.90
C ARG A 73 -23.53 11.43 -6.83
N VAL A 74 -22.86 10.59 -7.55
CA VAL A 74 -21.82 11.00 -8.52
C VAL A 74 -22.31 10.80 -9.94
N GLN A 75 -21.46 11.07 -10.95
CA GLN A 75 -21.82 10.94 -12.37
C GLN A 75 -22.22 9.51 -12.73
N ASN A 76 -21.49 8.53 -12.21
CA ASN A 76 -21.78 7.13 -12.46
C ASN A 76 -22.91 6.63 -11.52
N PRO A 77 -24.06 6.19 -12.05
CA PRO A 77 -25.20 5.75 -11.24
C PRO A 77 -24.93 4.45 -10.45
N ASN A 78 -23.82 3.78 -10.70
CA ASN A 78 -23.41 2.57 -9.98
C ASN A 78 -22.81 2.88 -8.61
N TYR A 79 -22.63 4.15 -8.26
CA TYR A 79 -22.00 4.56 -7.01
C TYR A 79 -22.90 5.42 -6.13
N LEU A 80 -22.75 5.23 -4.84
CA LEU A 80 -23.37 6.07 -3.82
C LEU A 80 -22.41 6.21 -2.64
N PHE A 81 -22.07 7.44 -2.27
CA PHE A 81 -21.27 7.68 -1.07
C PHE A 81 -22.18 8.09 0.07
N VAL A 82 -22.03 7.43 1.22
CA VAL A 82 -22.86 7.65 2.41
C VAL A 82 -21.96 8.08 3.56
N ASN A 83 -22.10 9.32 3.99
CA ASN A 83 -21.34 9.84 5.12
C ASN A 83 -22.10 9.59 6.42
N LEU A 84 -21.40 8.96 7.34
CA LEU A 84 -21.89 8.65 8.68
C LEU A 84 -21.17 9.52 9.71
N GLN A 85 -21.88 9.83 10.79
CA GLN A 85 -21.32 10.41 12.00
C GLN A 85 -21.57 9.46 13.16
N MET A 86 -20.50 9.14 13.86
CA MET A 86 -20.54 8.37 15.11
C MET A 86 -20.50 9.33 16.31
N SER A 87 -21.29 9.07 17.32
CA SER A 87 -21.24 9.83 18.58
C SER A 87 -20.11 9.31 19.47
N GLU A 88 -19.65 10.16 20.38
CA GLU A 88 -18.78 9.73 21.45
C GLU A 88 -19.47 8.62 22.27
N GLY A 89 -18.75 7.53 22.49
CA GLY A 89 -19.26 6.39 23.25
C GLY A 89 -20.18 5.44 22.48
N VAL A 90 -20.27 5.56 21.12
CA VAL A 90 -20.92 4.54 20.29
C VAL A 90 -20.39 3.14 20.64
N GLN A 91 -21.30 2.17 20.80
CA GLN A 91 -20.94 0.82 21.20
C GLN A 91 -20.60 -0.04 19.96
N PRO A 92 -19.73 -1.06 20.09
CA PRO A 92 -19.55 -2.07 19.05
C PRO A 92 -20.83 -2.88 18.82
N GLY A 93 -21.06 -3.31 17.58
CA GLY A 93 -22.22 -4.11 17.15
C GLY A 93 -22.43 -4.01 15.65
N SER A 94 -23.61 -4.35 15.17
CA SER A 94 -23.94 -4.31 13.74
C SER A 94 -25.22 -3.53 13.47
N PHE A 95 -25.29 -2.87 12.32
CA PHE A 95 -26.48 -2.24 11.79
C PHE A 95 -26.64 -2.54 10.30
N GLN A 96 -27.84 -2.38 9.76
CA GLN A 96 -28.07 -2.58 8.34
C GLN A 96 -27.87 -1.27 7.59
N VAL A 97 -27.00 -1.28 6.59
CA VAL A 97 -26.95 -0.27 5.53
C VAL A 97 -27.94 -0.70 4.45
N GLN A 98 -28.92 0.14 4.14
CA GLN A 98 -30.05 -0.22 3.31
C GLN A 98 -30.18 0.69 2.08
N LEU A 99 -30.50 0.11 0.94
CA LEU A 99 -30.97 0.81 -0.26
C LEU A 99 -32.49 0.71 -0.32
N MET A 100 -33.17 1.85 -0.28
CA MET A 100 -34.62 1.96 -0.19
C MET A 100 -35.23 2.40 -1.51
N ASP A 101 -36.19 1.63 -2.02
CA ASP A 101 -37.12 2.01 -3.10
C ASP A 101 -38.46 2.41 -2.48
N GLY A 102 -38.65 3.72 -2.27
CA GLY A 102 -39.75 4.22 -1.44
C GLY A 102 -39.66 3.68 0.00
N GLU A 103 -40.64 2.88 0.40
CA GLU A 103 -40.67 2.25 1.73
C GLU A 103 -40.12 0.81 1.74
N LYS A 104 -39.78 0.26 0.56
CA LYS A 104 -39.25 -1.11 0.44
C LYS A 104 -37.73 -1.12 0.47
N THR A 105 -37.16 -2.09 1.16
CA THR A 105 -35.73 -2.37 1.10
C THR A 105 -35.43 -3.14 -0.19
N ALA A 106 -34.64 -2.53 -1.09
CA ALA A 106 -34.16 -3.14 -2.32
C ALA A 106 -32.92 -4.00 -2.09
N ALA A 107 -32.03 -3.54 -1.21
CA ALA A 107 -30.86 -4.28 -0.76
C ALA A 107 -30.47 -3.87 0.67
N SER A 108 -29.79 -4.76 1.37
CA SER A 108 -29.17 -4.44 2.66
C SER A 108 -27.83 -5.13 2.83
N TYR A 109 -26.96 -4.50 3.60
CA TYR A 109 -25.65 -4.99 3.98
C TYR A 109 -25.53 -4.85 5.50
N GLU A 110 -25.14 -5.94 6.18
CA GLU A 110 -24.86 -5.91 7.61
C GLU A 110 -23.50 -5.28 7.83
N TYR A 111 -23.49 -4.07 8.37
CA TYR A 111 -22.28 -3.31 8.63
C TYR A 111 -21.85 -3.46 10.08
N GLU A 112 -20.63 -3.97 10.28
CA GLU A 112 -20.05 -4.22 11.58
C GLU A 112 -19.24 -3.02 12.09
N LEU A 113 -19.58 -2.53 13.29
CA LEU A 113 -18.70 -1.70 14.12
C LEU A 113 -17.99 -2.59 15.13
N ARG A 114 -16.74 -2.87 14.87
CA ARG A 114 -15.91 -3.70 15.73
C ARG A 114 -15.53 -2.99 17.01
N LYS A 115 -15.23 -3.76 18.03
CA LYS A 115 -14.56 -3.26 19.21
C LYS A 115 -13.10 -2.99 18.86
N ARG A 116 -12.62 -1.80 19.18
CA ARG A 116 -11.22 -1.44 19.04
C ARG A 116 -10.37 -2.20 20.08
N GLU A 117 -9.21 -2.72 19.66
CA GLU A 117 -8.29 -3.37 20.58
C GLU A 117 -7.78 -2.37 21.63
N PRO A 118 -7.73 -2.77 22.92
CA PRO A 118 -7.24 -1.88 23.97
C PRO A 118 -5.83 -1.38 23.68
N GLY A 119 -5.65 -0.06 23.70
CA GLY A 119 -4.35 0.57 23.46
C GLY A 119 -3.95 0.66 21.97
N SER A 120 -4.80 0.24 21.02
CA SER A 120 -4.46 0.29 19.59
C SER A 120 -4.11 1.69 19.09
N ALA A 121 -4.76 2.74 19.62
CA ALA A 121 -4.42 4.12 19.30
C ALA A 121 -2.97 4.51 19.69
N MET A 122 -2.44 3.85 20.72
CA MET A 122 -1.08 4.13 21.23
C MET A 122 -0.08 3.05 20.82
N ARG A 123 -0.39 2.27 19.76
CA ARG A 123 0.48 1.18 19.29
C ARG A 123 1.90 1.64 19.03
N GLU A 124 2.84 0.77 19.34
CA GLU A 124 4.24 1.00 19.04
C GLU A 124 4.50 0.82 17.55
N SER A 125 5.38 1.64 17.01
CA SER A 125 5.84 1.57 15.64
C SER A 125 7.33 1.25 15.58
N PHE A 126 7.87 1.13 14.36
CA PHE A 126 9.31 0.98 14.18
C PHE A 126 10.05 2.27 14.57
N THR A 127 11.27 2.10 15.05
CA THR A 127 12.15 3.17 15.57
C THR A 127 13.59 2.89 15.16
N PRO A 128 14.54 3.80 15.43
CA PRO A 128 15.97 3.53 15.21
C PRO A 128 16.56 2.36 16.04
N ALA A 129 15.81 1.79 16.96
CA ALA A 129 16.20 0.57 17.68
C ALA A 129 15.86 -0.71 16.90
N ASP A 130 15.17 -0.60 15.78
CA ASP A 130 14.77 -1.73 14.94
C ASP A 130 15.75 -1.91 13.77
N VAL A 131 15.81 -3.14 13.27
CA VAL A 131 16.46 -3.51 12.01
C VAL A 131 15.42 -4.11 11.11
N MET A 132 15.25 -3.54 9.91
CA MET A 132 14.21 -3.96 8.96
C MET A 132 14.75 -4.99 7.97
N TYR A 133 13.95 -6.01 7.70
CA TYR A 133 14.16 -6.97 6.62
C TYR A 133 13.11 -6.74 5.54
N LEU A 134 13.56 -6.27 4.36
CA LEU A 134 12.69 -6.07 3.20
C LEU A 134 12.51 -7.40 2.46
N ILE A 135 11.28 -7.78 2.21
CA ILE A 135 10.92 -9.04 1.52
C ILE A 135 10.04 -8.73 0.31
N THR A 136 10.38 -9.35 -0.83
CA THR A 136 9.46 -9.50 -1.97
C THR A 136 8.73 -10.84 -1.79
N PRO A 137 7.43 -10.84 -1.39
CA PRO A 137 6.73 -12.05 -0.94
C PRO A 137 6.78 -13.20 -1.95
N ASP A 138 6.50 -12.90 -3.23
CA ASP A 138 6.49 -13.88 -4.33
C ASP A 138 7.82 -14.63 -4.50
N ARG A 139 8.93 -14.06 -4.03
CA ARG A 139 10.31 -14.53 -4.28
C ARG A 139 10.99 -15.09 -3.03
N PHE A 140 10.37 -14.98 -1.88
CA PHE A 140 11.02 -15.35 -0.63
C PHE A 140 10.84 -16.84 -0.29
N ALA A 141 9.61 -17.27 -0.09
CA ALA A 141 9.31 -18.67 0.23
C ALA A 141 7.86 -19.01 -0.12
N ASN A 142 7.63 -20.19 -0.68
CA ASN A 142 6.31 -20.74 -0.94
C ASN A 142 5.91 -21.70 0.19
N GLY A 143 4.94 -21.31 1.01
CA GLY A 143 4.43 -22.13 2.12
C GLY A 143 3.13 -22.87 1.78
N ASN A 144 2.42 -22.45 0.72
CA ASN A 144 1.14 -23.03 0.34
C ASN A 144 1.04 -23.19 -1.19
N LEU A 145 1.35 -24.35 -1.70
CA LEU A 145 1.29 -24.66 -3.15
C LEU A 145 -0.13 -24.57 -3.75
N ASP A 146 -1.18 -24.61 -2.93
CA ASP A 146 -2.56 -24.60 -3.40
C ASP A 146 -3.02 -23.19 -3.84
N ASN A 147 -2.32 -22.14 -3.42
CA ASN A 147 -2.62 -20.76 -3.80
C ASN A 147 -1.79 -20.21 -4.97
N ASP A 148 -0.80 -20.95 -5.48
CA ASP A 148 0.04 -20.51 -6.61
C ASP A 148 -0.81 -20.13 -7.83
N ALA A 149 -1.92 -20.87 -8.06
CA ALA A 149 -2.83 -20.65 -9.17
C ALA A 149 -4.28 -20.57 -8.70
N VAL A 150 -4.83 -19.37 -8.69
CA VAL A 150 -6.22 -19.11 -8.30
C VAL A 150 -7.12 -19.02 -9.53
N ALA A 151 -8.25 -19.73 -9.50
CA ALA A 151 -9.23 -19.70 -10.58
C ALA A 151 -9.83 -18.29 -10.71
N GLY A 152 -9.81 -17.73 -11.92
CA GLY A 152 -10.32 -16.40 -12.21
C GLY A 152 -9.28 -15.29 -12.18
N MET A 153 -8.10 -15.52 -11.63
CA MET A 153 -6.99 -14.56 -11.72
C MET A 153 -6.22 -14.71 -13.03
N MET A 154 -5.75 -13.59 -13.57
CA MET A 154 -5.21 -13.48 -14.93
C MET A 154 -3.84 -14.14 -15.04
N GLU A 155 -2.85 -13.69 -14.26
CA GLU A 155 -1.50 -14.21 -14.33
C GLU A 155 -1.37 -15.50 -13.52
N LYS A 156 -0.75 -16.50 -14.13
CA LYS A 156 -0.46 -17.80 -13.53
C LYS A 156 1.00 -17.90 -13.15
N PRO A 157 1.39 -18.85 -12.27
CA PRO A 157 2.79 -19.05 -11.94
C PRO A 157 3.61 -19.43 -13.17
N ASP A 158 4.75 -18.78 -13.35
CA ASP A 158 5.75 -19.03 -14.39
C ASP A 158 7.15 -18.73 -13.85
N ARG A 159 7.81 -19.71 -13.25
CA ARG A 159 9.15 -19.56 -12.64
C ARG A 159 10.27 -19.45 -13.68
N ASP A 160 10.02 -19.79 -14.92
CA ASP A 160 11.00 -19.66 -16.00
C ASP A 160 11.06 -18.21 -16.52
N PHE A 161 10.02 -17.42 -16.28
CA PHE A 161 9.95 -16.02 -16.62
C PHE A 161 10.24 -15.14 -15.40
N LYS A 162 11.34 -14.41 -15.41
CA LYS A 162 11.79 -13.54 -14.30
C LYS A 162 10.75 -12.51 -13.85
N GLY A 163 9.88 -12.07 -14.76
CA GLY A 163 8.77 -11.15 -14.50
C GLY A 163 7.48 -11.84 -14.11
N GLY A 164 7.43 -13.18 -14.13
CA GLY A 164 6.27 -13.98 -13.77
C GLY A 164 6.14 -14.17 -12.25
N ARG A 165 5.06 -14.82 -11.84
CA ARG A 165 4.85 -15.21 -10.45
C ARG A 165 5.58 -16.53 -10.14
N HIS A 166 6.27 -16.55 -9.00
CA HIS A 166 7.06 -17.71 -8.56
C HIS A 166 6.42 -18.46 -7.38
N GLY A 167 5.34 -17.93 -6.80
CA GLY A 167 4.51 -18.62 -5.83
C GLY A 167 4.92 -18.45 -4.37
N GLY A 168 5.87 -17.56 -4.05
CA GLY A 168 6.12 -17.18 -2.65
C GLY A 168 4.89 -16.50 -2.05
N ASP A 169 4.63 -16.71 -0.74
CA ASP A 169 3.39 -16.31 -0.10
C ASP A 169 3.54 -15.95 1.39
N ILE A 170 2.43 -15.53 2.00
CA ILE A 170 2.37 -15.16 3.42
C ILE A 170 2.69 -16.35 4.32
N GLN A 171 2.25 -17.56 3.96
CA GLN A 171 2.53 -18.75 4.76
C GLN A 171 4.04 -19.07 4.75
N GLY A 172 4.70 -18.92 3.60
CA GLY A 172 6.14 -19.09 3.49
C GLY A 172 6.91 -18.10 4.36
N ILE A 173 6.44 -16.85 4.49
CA ILE A 173 7.03 -15.87 5.42
C ILE A 173 6.80 -16.31 6.87
N ILE A 174 5.59 -16.76 7.22
CA ILE A 174 5.27 -17.25 8.57
C ILE A 174 6.19 -18.40 8.95
N ASP A 175 6.41 -19.35 8.06
CA ASP A 175 7.25 -20.52 8.29
C ASP A 175 8.73 -20.15 8.54
N HIS A 176 9.15 -18.97 8.08
CA HIS A 176 10.54 -18.48 8.22
C HIS A 176 10.72 -17.34 9.24
N LEU A 177 9.71 -17.05 10.08
CA LEU A 177 9.84 -16.03 11.12
C LEU A 177 10.96 -16.31 12.12
N ASP A 178 11.24 -17.60 12.42
CA ASP A 178 12.36 -17.99 13.29
C ASP A 178 13.70 -17.66 12.65
N TYR A 179 13.88 -17.93 11.35
CA TYR A 179 15.07 -17.55 10.60
C TYR A 179 15.33 -16.03 10.67
N ILE A 180 14.28 -15.24 10.41
CA ILE A 180 14.36 -13.77 10.42
C ILE A 180 14.70 -13.25 11.83
N HIS A 181 14.06 -13.80 12.86
CA HIS A 181 14.31 -13.47 14.25
C HIS A 181 15.76 -13.82 14.68
N ASP A 182 16.24 -15.02 14.35
CA ASP A 182 17.56 -15.50 14.73
C ASP A 182 18.69 -14.72 14.05
N MET A 183 18.41 -14.11 12.88
CA MET A 183 19.31 -13.16 12.24
C MET A 183 19.34 -11.78 12.93
N GLY A 184 18.45 -11.52 13.90
CA GLY A 184 18.40 -10.27 14.67
C GLY A 184 17.53 -9.17 14.06
N PHE A 185 16.70 -9.47 13.03
CA PHE A 185 15.73 -8.52 12.52
C PHE A 185 14.56 -8.35 13.49
N THR A 186 14.13 -7.12 13.67
CA THR A 186 13.03 -6.74 14.57
C THR A 186 11.85 -6.13 13.83
N ALA A 187 11.98 -5.93 12.53
CA ALA A 187 10.90 -5.47 11.67
C ALA A 187 10.99 -6.14 10.29
N ILE A 188 9.85 -6.38 9.66
CA ILE A 188 9.72 -6.85 8.29
C ILE A 188 8.94 -5.79 7.50
N TRP A 189 9.50 -5.33 6.39
CA TRP A 189 8.79 -4.58 5.36
C TRP A 189 8.53 -5.52 4.19
N LEU A 190 7.25 -5.74 3.87
CA LEU A 190 6.84 -6.52 2.71
C LEU A 190 6.56 -5.59 1.53
N ASN A 191 7.06 -5.93 0.32
CA ASN A 191 6.50 -5.35 -0.89
C ASN A 191 4.99 -5.58 -0.93
N PRO A 192 4.23 -4.80 -1.72
CA PRO A 192 2.77 -4.77 -1.61
C PRO A 192 2.13 -6.15 -1.71
N VAL A 193 1.23 -6.45 -0.77
CA VAL A 193 0.50 -7.72 -0.69
C VAL A 193 -0.96 -7.59 -1.13
N LEU A 194 -1.41 -6.38 -1.48
CA LEU A 194 -2.77 -6.14 -1.97
C LEU A 194 -2.99 -6.83 -3.32
N GLU A 195 -4.24 -7.16 -3.61
CA GLU A 195 -4.61 -7.82 -4.86
C GLU A 195 -4.05 -7.05 -6.06
N ASN A 196 -3.34 -7.78 -6.92
CA ASN A 196 -2.73 -7.26 -8.14
C ASN A 196 -3.08 -8.21 -9.29
N ASP A 197 -4.36 -8.23 -9.68
CA ASP A 197 -4.85 -9.09 -10.76
C ASP A 197 -4.62 -8.45 -12.12
N MET A 198 -3.34 -8.25 -12.45
CA MET A 198 -2.86 -7.78 -13.74
C MET A 198 -2.46 -8.96 -14.62
N PRO A 199 -2.51 -8.82 -15.96
CA PRO A 199 -2.18 -9.92 -16.87
C PRO A 199 -0.71 -10.34 -16.83
N ASP A 200 0.21 -9.42 -16.48
CA ASP A 200 1.65 -9.63 -16.46
C ASP A 200 2.29 -8.88 -15.28
N TYR A 201 3.41 -9.36 -14.78
CA TYR A 201 4.22 -8.75 -13.71
C TYR A 201 3.49 -8.54 -12.38
N SER A 202 2.39 -9.24 -12.14
CA SER A 202 1.58 -9.03 -10.93
C SER A 202 2.31 -9.38 -9.62
N TYR A 203 3.44 -10.10 -9.71
CA TYR A 203 4.24 -10.53 -8.56
C TYR A 203 4.74 -9.37 -7.69
N HIS A 204 4.97 -8.19 -8.30
CA HIS A 204 5.57 -7.07 -7.57
C HIS A 204 4.59 -6.30 -6.66
N GLY A 205 3.26 -6.42 -6.90
CA GLY A 205 2.22 -5.84 -6.06
C GLY A 205 1.89 -4.36 -6.30
N TYR A 206 2.68 -3.62 -7.08
CA TYR A 206 2.53 -2.15 -7.22
C TYR A 206 1.37 -1.70 -8.13
N ALA A 207 0.72 -2.59 -8.85
CA ALA A 207 -0.48 -2.29 -9.66
C ALA A 207 -1.75 -2.86 -9.00
N ALA A 208 -2.06 -2.38 -7.79
CA ALA A 208 -3.18 -2.91 -7.00
C ALA A 208 -4.51 -2.83 -7.73
N THR A 209 -5.29 -3.92 -7.69
CA THR A 209 -6.63 -4.03 -8.30
C THR A 209 -7.77 -4.06 -7.29
N ASP A 210 -7.46 -4.20 -6.01
CA ASP A 210 -8.39 -4.04 -4.89
C ASP A 210 -7.62 -3.58 -3.64
N PHE A 211 -8.01 -2.43 -3.07
CA PHE A 211 -7.32 -1.84 -1.93
C PHE A 211 -7.72 -2.42 -0.56
N TYR A 212 -8.81 -3.21 -0.49
CA TYR A 212 -9.27 -3.83 0.76
C TYR A 212 -9.02 -5.33 0.83
N LYS A 213 -8.27 -5.88 -0.14
CA LYS A 213 -8.09 -7.32 -0.27
C LYS A 213 -6.63 -7.68 -0.50
N VAL A 214 -6.13 -8.65 0.24
CA VAL A 214 -4.85 -9.32 -0.04
C VAL A 214 -4.98 -10.15 -1.30
N ASP A 215 -3.94 -10.18 -2.13
CA ASP A 215 -3.87 -11.04 -3.32
C ASP A 215 -4.04 -12.51 -2.90
N GLN A 216 -4.99 -13.20 -3.51
CA GLN A 216 -5.32 -14.57 -3.15
C GLN A 216 -4.15 -15.54 -3.38
N ARG A 217 -3.19 -15.17 -4.24
CA ARG A 217 -1.97 -15.93 -4.49
C ARG A 217 -0.90 -15.69 -3.42
N PHE A 218 -1.07 -14.67 -2.59
CA PHE A 218 -0.30 -14.49 -1.35
C PHE A 218 -1.03 -15.03 -0.13
N GLY A 219 -2.36 -15.13 -0.18
CA GLY A 219 -3.20 -15.56 0.92
C GLY A 219 -4.49 -14.75 1.06
N SER A 220 -4.91 -14.52 2.29
CA SER A 220 -6.13 -13.79 2.64
C SER A 220 -5.83 -12.64 3.61
N ASN A 221 -6.82 -11.75 3.79
CA ASN A 221 -6.74 -10.70 4.82
C ASN A 221 -6.50 -11.29 6.22
N GLU A 222 -7.10 -12.46 6.50
CA GLU A 222 -6.95 -13.14 7.79
C GLU A 222 -5.56 -13.75 7.96
N GLU A 223 -4.99 -14.33 6.90
CA GLU A 223 -3.62 -14.84 6.92
C GLU A 223 -2.60 -13.69 7.09
N TYR A 224 -2.83 -12.55 6.45
CA TYR A 224 -2.00 -11.36 6.67
C TYR A 224 -2.07 -10.87 8.13
N ARG A 225 -3.27 -10.80 8.70
CA ARG A 225 -3.46 -10.48 10.11
C ARG A 225 -2.78 -11.50 11.03
N ASN A 226 -2.85 -12.79 10.67
CA ASN A 226 -2.17 -13.86 11.39
C ASN A 226 -0.64 -13.73 11.32
N LEU A 227 -0.08 -13.39 10.16
CA LEU A 227 1.35 -13.05 10.02
C LEU A 227 1.74 -11.94 10.99
N VAL A 228 0.97 -10.82 11.02
CA VAL A 228 1.25 -9.70 11.91
C VAL A 228 1.25 -10.14 13.38
N GLN A 229 0.28 -10.97 13.78
CA GLN A 229 0.20 -11.47 15.16
C GLN A 229 1.36 -12.41 15.50
N GLN A 230 1.70 -13.37 14.63
CA GLN A 230 2.80 -14.30 14.88
C GLN A 230 4.18 -13.61 14.89
N ALA A 231 4.37 -12.61 14.02
CA ALA A 231 5.56 -11.76 14.02
C ALA A 231 5.68 -10.99 15.34
N LYS A 232 4.57 -10.39 15.80
CA LYS A 232 4.50 -9.66 17.06
C LYS A 232 4.85 -10.55 18.27
N ASP A 233 4.40 -11.81 18.27
CA ASP A 233 4.68 -12.77 19.34
C ASP A 233 6.18 -13.12 19.42
N LYS A 234 6.93 -12.89 18.33
CA LYS A 234 8.40 -13.02 18.24
C LYS A 234 9.13 -11.68 18.42
N GLY A 235 8.42 -10.59 18.69
CA GLY A 235 9.01 -9.25 18.80
C GLY A 235 9.33 -8.60 17.46
N ILE A 236 8.79 -9.11 16.35
CA ILE A 236 8.96 -8.57 14.99
C ILE A 236 7.77 -7.70 14.62
N LYS A 237 8.04 -6.49 14.14
CA LYS A 237 7.07 -5.53 13.65
C LYS A 237 6.81 -5.73 12.17
N ILE A 238 5.56 -5.59 11.71
CA ILE A 238 5.23 -5.64 10.28
C ILE A 238 4.96 -4.23 9.77
N ILE A 239 5.60 -3.91 8.65
CA ILE A 239 5.48 -2.64 7.91
C ILE A 239 4.84 -2.97 6.56
N MET A 240 3.70 -2.33 6.28
CA MET A 240 2.97 -2.50 5.02
C MET A 240 3.45 -1.49 3.99
N ASP A 241 3.68 -1.95 2.77
CA ASP A 241 3.89 -1.08 1.61
C ASP A 241 2.55 -0.61 1.06
N MET A 242 2.35 0.70 0.93
CA MET A 242 1.12 1.29 0.42
C MET A 242 1.39 2.15 -0.81
N ILE A 243 0.49 2.03 -1.78
CA ILE A 243 0.52 2.77 -3.03
C ILE A 243 -0.72 3.64 -3.10
N LEU A 244 -0.57 4.96 -2.96
CA LEU A 244 -1.68 5.91 -3.01
C LEU A 244 -1.61 6.83 -4.25
N ASN A 245 -0.52 6.73 -5.01
CA ASN A 245 -0.33 7.51 -6.23
C ASN A 245 -1.15 6.96 -7.40
N HIS A 246 -1.16 5.65 -7.56
CA HIS A 246 -1.75 4.96 -8.70
C HIS A 246 -2.38 3.63 -8.29
N CYS A 247 -3.06 2.99 -9.20
CA CYS A 247 -3.56 1.62 -9.07
C CYS A 247 -3.31 0.85 -10.37
N GLY A 248 -3.70 -0.42 -10.43
CA GLY A 248 -3.67 -1.19 -11.67
C GLY A 248 -4.81 -0.79 -12.62
N SER A 249 -4.57 -0.84 -13.94
CA SER A 249 -5.62 -0.59 -14.95
C SER A 249 -6.77 -1.60 -14.88
N GLU A 250 -6.55 -2.75 -14.22
CA GLU A 250 -7.58 -3.76 -13.96
C GLU A 250 -8.34 -3.51 -12.65
N HIS A 251 -8.04 -2.45 -11.91
CA HIS A 251 -8.78 -2.09 -10.70
C HIS A 251 -10.27 -1.89 -11.01
N TRP A 252 -11.15 -2.46 -10.20
CA TRP A 252 -12.59 -2.47 -10.44
C TRP A 252 -13.18 -1.06 -10.63
N PHE A 253 -12.70 -0.05 -9.90
CA PHE A 253 -13.19 1.32 -10.08
C PHE A 253 -12.55 2.06 -11.29
N VAL A 254 -11.45 1.57 -11.86
CA VAL A 254 -10.95 2.08 -13.15
C VAL A 254 -11.78 1.54 -14.30
N LYS A 255 -12.28 0.30 -14.18
CA LYS A 255 -13.18 -0.30 -15.18
C LYS A 255 -14.57 0.38 -15.21
N ASP A 256 -14.97 0.98 -14.10
CA ASP A 256 -16.25 1.66 -13.95
C ASP A 256 -16.11 2.85 -13.00
N MET A 257 -15.51 3.96 -13.48
CA MET A 257 -15.11 5.09 -12.62
C MET A 257 -16.33 5.79 -11.99
N PRO A 258 -16.23 6.21 -10.71
CA PRO A 258 -17.29 7.01 -10.04
C PRO A 258 -17.51 8.36 -10.69
N THR A 259 -16.43 9.05 -11.08
CA THR A 259 -16.43 10.38 -11.71
C THR A 259 -15.35 10.44 -12.78
N ASP A 260 -15.48 11.32 -13.76
CA ASP A 260 -14.50 11.50 -14.85
C ASP A 260 -13.13 11.98 -14.32
N ASP A 261 -13.08 12.56 -13.13
CA ASP A 261 -11.88 13.07 -12.47
C ASP A 261 -11.34 12.13 -11.37
N TRP A 262 -11.77 10.87 -11.34
CA TRP A 262 -11.26 9.86 -10.38
C TRP A 262 -9.79 9.51 -10.63
N VAL A 263 -9.42 9.51 -11.90
CA VAL A 263 -8.07 9.28 -12.41
C VAL A 263 -7.63 10.52 -13.17
N ASN A 264 -6.38 10.93 -13.00
CA ASN A 264 -5.83 12.09 -13.68
C ASN A 264 -5.86 11.91 -15.21
N PHE A 265 -5.97 13.03 -15.93
CA PHE A 265 -6.20 13.11 -17.38
C PHE A 265 -7.48 12.38 -17.87
N GLY A 266 -8.49 12.20 -16.98
CA GLY A 266 -9.76 11.59 -17.36
C GLY A 266 -9.63 10.13 -17.81
N GLY A 267 -8.59 9.43 -17.36
CA GLY A 267 -8.28 8.06 -17.75
C GLY A 267 -7.45 7.91 -19.02
N GLU A 268 -7.00 9.02 -19.65
CA GLU A 268 -6.07 8.97 -20.78
C GLU A 268 -4.63 8.88 -20.28
N TYR A 269 -3.86 7.96 -20.83
CA TYR A 269 -2.45 7.80 -20.47
C TYR A 269 -1.61 9.01 -20.91
N VAL A 270 -1.02 9.68 -19.94
CA VAL A 270 -0.02 10.73 -20.10
C VAL A 270 1.15 10.41 -19.19
N ASN A 271 2.33 10.14 -19.75
CA ASN A 271 3.49 9.74 -18.95
C ASN A 271 3.99 10.87 -18.06
N THR A 272 4.33 10.56 -16.81
CA THR A 272 4.96 11.51 -15.91
C THR A 272 6.34 11.93 -16.41
N THR A 273 6.68 13.20 -16.19
CA THR A 273 8.00 13.72 -16.54
C THR A 273 9.11 13.28 -15.60
N HIS A 274 8.79 12.70 -14.44
CA HIS A 274 9.73 12.37 -13.35
C HIS A 274 10.54 13.58 -12.85
N ARG A 275 10.10 14.80 -13.14
CA ARG A 275 10.78 16.05 -12.74
C ARG A 275 10.38 16.47 -11.34
N ARG A 276 10.60 15.60 -10.35
CA ARG A 276 10.15 15.76 -8.95
C ARG A 276 10.54 17.10 -8.30
N HIS A 277 11.67 17.70 -8.69
CA HIS A 277 12.12 19.01 -8.18
C HIS A 277 11.16 20.16 -8.48
N THR A 278 10.27 20.03 -9.47
CA THR A 278 9.26 21.04 -9.79
C THR A 278 8.27 21.29 -8.66
N VAL A 279 8.02 20.29 -7.83
CA VAL A 279 7.08 20.40 -6.68
C VAL A 279 7.60 21.38 -5.62
N GLN A 280 8.92 21.43 -5.43
CA GLN A 280 9.58 22.24 -4.41
C GLN A 280 10.08 23.57 -4.96
N ASP A 281 10.21 23.70 -6.27
CA ASP A 281 10.61 24.94 -6.92
C ASP A 281 9.42 25.90 -7.02
N ILE A 282 9.42 26.95 -6.20
CA ILE A 282 8.36 27.99 -6.20
C ILE A 282 8.26 28.77 -7.51
N HIS A 283 9.28 28.66 -8.38
CA HIS A 283 9.32 29.31 -9.69
C HIS A 283 8.99 28.36 -10.85
N ALA A 284 8.82 27.06 -10.57
CA ALA A 284 8.41 26.11 -11.58
C ALA A 284 7.03 26.44 -12.14
N SER A 285 6.83 26.20 -13.44
CA SER A 285 5.52 26.40 -14.05
C SER A 285 4.51 25.39 -13.50
N GLU A 286 3.25 25.80 -13.36
CA GLU A 286 2.16 24.89 -12.96
C GLU A 286 2.01 23.72 -13.94
N TYR A 287 2.31 23.94 -15.22
CA TYR A 287 2.35 22.85 -16.21
C TYR A 287 3.39 21.78 -15.88
N ASP A 288 4.62 22.15 -15.52
CA ASP A 288 5.66 21.19 -15.17
C ASP A 288 5.35 20.45 -13.87
N LYS A 289 4.76 21.14 -12.89
CA LYS A 289 4.28 20.50 -11.63
C LYS A 289 3.20 19.48 -11.94
N MET A 290 2.17 19.86 -12.70
CA MET A 290 1.08 18.99 -13.11
C MET A 290 1.61 17.78 -13.90
N MET A 291 2.49 17.97 -14.87
CA MET A 291 3.05 16.89 -15.68
C MET A 291 3.92 15.92 -14.88
N PHE A 292 4.38 16.32 -13.71
CA PHE A 292 5.04 15.43 -12.76
C PHE A 292 4.02 14.71 -11.88
N SER A 293 3.14 15.44 -11.18
CA SER A 293 2.23 14.89 -10.16
C SER A 293 1.04 14.12 -10.74
N ASP A 294 0.55 14.52 -11.92
CA ASP A 294 -0.66 13.93 -12.49
C ASP A 294 -0.33 12.90 -13.57
N GLY A 295 0.93 12.84 -14.03
CA GLY A 295 1.38 11.90 -15.05
C GLY A 295 1.51 10.47 -14.51
N TRP A 296 1.12 9.50 -15.34
CA TRP A 296 1.17 8.09 -15.02
C TRP A 296 2.58 7.53 -15.16
N PHE A 297 2.96 6.58 -14.34
CA PHE A 297 4.24 5.86 -14.49
C PHE A 297 4.30 5.04 -15.78
N VAL A 298 3.28 4.26 -16.02
CA VAL A 298 3.08 3.44 -17.23
C VAL A 298 1.59 3.35 -17.54
N GLU A 299 1.25 2.93 -18.75
CA GLU A 299 -0.14 2.81 -19.21
C GLU A 299 -1.01 1.89 -18.34
N THR A 300 -0.40 0.88 -17.73
CA THR A 300 -1.09 -0.09 -16.86
C THR A 300 -1.21 0.36 -15.40
N MET A 301 -0.72 1.56 -15.06
CA MET A 301 -0.80 2.15 -13.71
C MET A 301 -1.44 3.54 -13.76
N PRO A 302 -2.79 3.63 -13.88
CA PRO A 302 -3.54 4.88 -13.83
C PRO A 302 -3.24 5.68 -12.58
N ASP A 303 -2.91 6.96 -12.77
CA ASP A 303 -2.62 7.89 -11.68
C ASP A 303 -3.92 8.40 -11.05
N LEU A 304 -4.02 8.30 -9.73
CA LEU A 304 -5.20 8.65 -8.97
C LEU A 304 -5.26 10.15 -8.69
N ASN A 305 -6.42 10.75 -8.85
CA ASN A 305 -6.61 12.17 -8.54
C ASN A 305 -7.00 12.40 -7.07
N GLN A 306 -6.02 12.47 -6.18
CA GLN A 306 -6.24 12.67 -4.75
C GLN A 306 -6.86 14.02 -4.40
N ARG A 307 -6.97 14.98 -5.34
CA ARG A 307 -7.70 16.23 -5.17
C ARG A 307 -9.22 16.04 -5.20
N ASN A 308 -9.70 14.88 -5.70
CA ASN A 308 -11.10 14.50 -5.53
C ASN A 308 -11.37 14.12 -4.08
N PRO A 309 -12.25 14.85 -3.35
CA PRO A 309 -12.40 14.66 -1.90
C PRO A 309 -12.99 13.30 -1.50
N LEU A 310 -13.75 12.67 -2.40
CA LEU A 310 -14.31 11.33 -2.14
C LEU A 310 -13.21 10.28 -2.20
N LEU A 311 -12.29 10.40 -3.16
CA LEU A 311 -11.13 9.53 -3.30
C LEU A 311 -10.12 9.77 -2.16
N SER A 312 -9.83 11.04 -1.84
CA SER A 312 -8.94 11.38 -0.72
C SER A 312 -9.41 10.71 0.58
N THR A 313 -10.70 10.87 0.92
CA THR A 313 -11.29 10.25 2.10
C THR A 313 -11.21 8.72 2.04
N TYR A 314 -11.50 8.13 0.88
CA TYR A 314 -11.41 6.68 0.66
C TYR A 314 -9.99 6.14 0.93
N LEU A 315 -8.95 6.78 0.39
CA LEU A 315 -7.55 6.37 0.56
C LEU A 315 -7.07 6.53 2.01
N ILE A 316 -7.46 7.62 2.69
CA ILE A 316 -7.15 7.83 4.12
C ILE A 316 -7.81 6.74 4.97
N GLN A 317 -9.10 6.48 4.75
CA GLN A 317 -9.83 5.44 5.47
C GLN A 317 -9.30 4.04 5.19
N ASN A 318 -8.89 3.76 3.95
CA ASN A 318 -8.25 2.49 3.59
C ASN A 318 -6.98 2.25 4.43
N THR A 319 -6.12 3.26 4.53
CA THR A 319 -4.90 3.19 5.34
C THR A 319 -5.22 2.92 6.82
N ILE A 320 -6.13 3.69 7.40
CA ILE A 320 -6.55 3.52 8.82
C ILE A 320 -7.18 2.15 9.04
N TRP A 321 -7.96 1.67 8.06
CA TRP A 321 -8.56 0.33 8.11
C TRP A 321 -7.48 -0.77 8.19
N TRP A 322 -6.46 -0.72 7.33
CA TRP A 322 -5.37 -1.70 7.37
C TRP A 322 -4.57 -1.66 8.67
N ILE A 323 -4.29 -0.46 9.19
CA ILE A 323 -3.60 -0.29 10.48
C ILE A 323 -4.40 -0.96 11.61
N GLU A 324 -5.69 -0.71 11.68
CA GLU A 324 -6.54 -1.23 12.76
C GLU A 324 -6.91 -2.70 12.57
N TYR A 325 -7.17 -3.13 11.33
CA TYR A 325 -7.56 -4.49 10.99
C TYR A 325 -6.44 -5.50 11.25
N SER A 326 -5.24 -5.22 10.81
CA SER A 326 -4.12 -6.15 10.90
C SER A 326 -3.21 -5.93 12.10
N GLY A 327 -3.22 -4.74 12.70
CA GLY A 327 -2.34 -4.43 13.83
C GLY A 327 -0.92 -4.01 13.42
N LEU A 328 -0.77 -3.38 12.25
CA LEU A 328 0.51 -2.91 11.69
C LEU A 328 1.33 -2.07 12.68
N SER A 329 2.64 -2.12 12.52
CA SER A 329 3.60 -1.31 13.27
C SER A 329 4.30 -0.25 12.39
N GLY A 330 3.90 -0.09 11.15
CA GLY A 330 4.43 0.93 10.26
C GLY A 330 3.89 0.83 8.86
N ILE A 331 4.12 1.89 8.08
CA ILE A 331 3.86 1.96 6.66
C ILE A 331 5.10 2.45 5.93
N ARG A 332 5.42 1.83 4.80
CA ARG A 332 6.24 2.46 3.75
C ARG A 332 5.29 2.99 2.69
N MET A 333 5.42 4.25 2.37
CA MET A 333 4.63 4.88 1.31
C MET A 333 5.46 4.99 0.04
N ASP A 334 5.01 4.27 -0.96
CA ASP A 334 5.56 4.24 -2.30
C ASP A 334 5.49 5.61 -2.97
N THR A 335 6.54 5.97 -3.73
CA THR A 335 6.56 7.17 -4.58
C THR A 335 6.01 8.45 -3.90
N TYR A 336 6.39 8.70 -2.64
CA TYR A 336 5.81 9.72 -1.77
C TYR A 336 5.63 11.13 -2.39
N PRO A 337 6.54 11.66 -3.24
CA PRO A 337 6.41 13.00 -3.81
C PRO A 337 5.45 13.11 -5.00
N TYR A 338 4.98 11.99 -5.58
CA TYR A 338 4.19 11.99 -6.81
C TYR A 338 2.70 12.32 -6.59
N PRO A 339 2.00 11.78 -5.57
CA PRO A 339 0.63 12.20 -5.27
C PRO A 339 0.55 13.69 -4.97
N ASP A 340 -0.67 14.25 -5.00
CA ASP A 340 -0.90 15.63 -4.57
C ASP A 340 -0.30 15.90 -3.17
N LYS A 341 0.59 16.91 -3.08
CA LYS A 341 1.34 17.14 -1.84
C LYS A 341 0.47 17.55 -0.65
N HIS A 342 -0.68 18.19 -0.90
CA HIS A 342 -1.60 18.58 0.16
C HIS A 342 -2.37 17.38 0.68
N PHE A 343 -2.80 16.49 -0.21
CA PHE A 343 -3.34 15.19 0.17
C PHE A 343 -2.34 14.39 1.03
N MET A 344 -1.04 14.36 0.66
CA MET A 344 -0.03 13.64 1.43
C MET A 344 0.14 14.22 2.83
N THR A 345 -0.03 15.54 3.00
CA THR A 345 -0.11 16.15 4.33
C THR A 345 -1.35 15.70 5.09
N GLU A 346 -2.53 15.78 4.47
CA GLU A 346 -3.79 15.35 5.08
C GLU A 346 -3.74 13.88 5.51
N TRP A 347 -3.24 13.01 4.64
CA TRP A 347 -3.09 11.59 4.89
C TRP A 347 -2.16 11.30 6.07
N THR A 348 -0.94 11.88 6.08
CA THR A 348 0.01 11.66 7.19
C THR A 348 -0.50 12.24 8.50
N CYS A 349 -1.16 13.41 8.46
CA CYS A 349 -1.73 14.04 9.66
C CYS A 349 -2.93 13.26 10.20
N ALA A 350 -3.77 12.68 9.33
CA ALA A 350 -4.89 11.83 9.75
C ALA A 350 -4.39 10.57 10.48
N ILE A 351 -3.35 9.90 9.95
CA ILE A 351 -2.72 8.75 10.61
C ILE A 351 -2.16 9.17 11.98
N ARG A 352 -1.44 10.28 12.06
CA ARG A 352 -0.85 10.78 13.31
C ARG A 352 -1.88 11.21 14.34
N ALA A 353 -3.01 11.74 13.90
CA ALA A 353 -4.13 12.10 14.78
C ALA A 353 -4.77 10.86 15.41
N GLU A 354 -4.88 9.76 14.64
CA GLU A 354 -5.45 8.51 15.12
C GLU A 354 -4.44 7.67 15.93
N TYR A 355 -3.15 7.69 15.50
CA TYR A 355 -2.05 6.88 16.06
C TYR A 355 -0.82 7.77 16.30
N PRO A 356 -0.72 8.50 17.42
CA PRO A 356 0.35 9.49 17.64
C PRO A 356 1.78 8.94 17.59
N ASN A 357 1.96 7.66 17.91
CA ASN A 357 3.27 6.98 17.90
C ASN A 357 3.58 6.26 16.59
N PHE A 358 2.63 6.24 15.63
CA PHE A 358 2.80 5.47 14.40
C PHE A 358 3.83 6.12 13.48
N ASN A 359 4.71 5.31 12.92
CA ASN A 359 5.74 5.76 11.99
C ASN A 359 5.38 5.36 10.55
N THR A 360 5.59 6.29 9.65
CA THR A 360 5.46 6.11 8.22
C THR A 360 6.73 6.58 7.56
N VAL A 361 7.31 5.77 6.69
CA VAL A 361 8.47 6.14 5.89
C VAL A 361 8.08 6.42 4.46
N GLY A 362 8.41 7.60 3.95
CA GLY A 362 8.15 8.01 2.56
C GLY A 362 9.36 7.72 1.67
N GLU A 363 9.09 7.26 0.46
CA GLU A 363 10.12 7.08 -0.53
C GLU A 363 10.28 8.35 -1.38
N GLU A 364 11.42 9.04 -1.26
CA GLU A 364 11.87 10.10 -2.14
C GLU A 364 13.23 9.74 -2.73
N TRP A 365 13.23 9.20 -3.93
CA TRP A 365 14.44 8.66 -4.57
C TRP A 365 15.29 9.74 -5.24
N VAL A 366 16.02 10.48 -4.44
CA VAL A 366 17.01 11.47 -4.89
C VAL A 366 18.25 11.45 -4.01
N ASN A 367 19.39 11.83 -4.58
CA ASN A 367 20.66 11.92 -3.85
C ASN A 367 20.90 13.27 -3.16
N ASN A 368 19.90 14.15 -3.15
CA ASN A 368 20.01 15.49 -2.57
C ASN A 368 19.25 15.56 -1.23
N PRO A 369 19.95 15.72 -0.09
CA PRO A 369 19.31 15.75 1.21
C PRO A 369 18.39 16.95 1.42
N ALA A 370 18.58 18.06 0.70
CA ALA A 370 17.66 19.20 0.78
C ALA A 370 16.28 18.88 0.18
N ILE A 371 16.25 18.04 -0.86
CA ILE A 371 15.01 17.59 -1.50
C ILE A 371 14.30 16.56 -0.61
N VAL A 372 15.03 15.57 -0.10
CA VAL A 372 14.45 14.56 0.79
C VAL A 372 13.92 15.19 2.07
N SER A 373 14.70 16.09 2.70
CA SER A 373 14.31 16.72 3.97
C SER A 373 13.07 17.60 3.88
N TYR A 374 12.74 18.10 2.68
CA TYR A 374 11.54 18.92 2.44
C TYR A 374 10.26 18.24 2.92
N TRP A 375 10.17 16.94 2.78
CA TRP A 375 8.98 16.15 3.10
C TRP A 375 8.85 15.78 4.58
N GLN A 376 9.92 15.94 5.38
CA GLN A 376 9.89 15.51 6.79
C GLN A 376 9.04 16.45 7.64
N GLY A 377 8.16 15.88 8.45
CA GLY A 377 7.35 16.64 9.42
C GLY A 377 8.21 17.31 10.49
N GLY A 378 7.83 18.54 10.84
CA GLY A 378 8.55 19.39 11.80
C GLY A 378 9.64 20.25 11.17
N LYS A 379 9.74 20.29 9.86
CA LYS A 379 10.63 21.17 9.11
C LYS A 379 9.89 22.45 8.66
N ASP A 380 10.56 23.59 8.78
CA ASP A 380 10.12 24.85 8.17
C ASP A 380 10.62 24.91 6.72
N ASN A 381 9.71 24.92 5.77
CA ASN A 381 10.01 25.02 4.33
C ASN A 381 9.80 26.46 3.83
N HIS A 382 10.53 26.82 2.77
CA HIS A 382 10.54 28.17 2.19
C HIS A 382 9.23 28.58 1.49
N ASP A 383 8.35 27.60 1.22
CA ASP A 383 7.02 27.77 0.60
C ASP A 383 5.87 27.53 1.58
N ASP A 384 6.17 27.53 2.88
CA ASP A 384 5.24 27.25 3.98
C ASP A 384 4.60 25.85 3.95
N TYR A 385 5.11 24.93 3.10
CA TYR A 385 4.66 23.55 3.09
C TYR A 385 5.00 22.87 4.42
N THR A 386 4.03 22.19 4.98
CA THR A 386 4.18 21.39 6.20
C THR A 386 3.74 19.95 5.98
N SER A 387 4.32 19.01 6.70
CA SER A 387 4.01 17.60 6.65
C SER A 387 3.91 17.01 8.05
N CYS A 388 3.19 15.90 8.18
CA CYS A 388 3.19 15.07 9.38
C CYS A 388 4.01 13.77 9.18
N LEU A 389 4.74 13.64 8.08
CA LEU A 389 5.55 12.46 7.76
C LEU A 389 6.76 12.32 8.71
N PRO A 390 6.86 11.26 9.52
CA PRO A 390 7.97 11.15 10.46
C PRO A 390 9.30 10.78 9.83
N SER A 391 9.29 9.86 8.87
CA SER A 391 10.49 9.20 8.32
C SER A 391 10.55 9.28 6.79
N LEU A 392 11.76 9.21 6.28
CA LEU A 392 12.06 9.14 4.84
C LEU A 392 13.16 8.10 4.60
N MET A 393 13.16 7.50 3.41
CA MET A 393 14.28 6.66 2.96
C MET A 393 15.49 7.54 2.65
N ASP A 394 16.66 7.19 3.21
CA ASP A 394 17.88 7.99 3.09
C ASP A 394 18.69 7.63 1.84
N PHE A 395 18.11 7.87 0.67
CA PHE A 395 18.82 7.73 -0.60
C PHE A 395 20.12 8.55 -0.66
N PRO A 396 20.19 9.79 -0.11
CA PRO A 396 21.45 10.54 -0.10
C PRO A 396 22.60 9.77 0.54
N VAL A 397 22.37 9.13 1.70
CA VAL A 397 23.39 8.31 2.36
C VAL A 397 23.70 7.04 1.57
N GLN A 398 22.71 6.40 0.96
CA GLN A 398 22.92 5.23 0.12
C GLN A 398 23.85 5.53 -1.05
N PHE A 399 23.58 6.61 -1.82
CA PHE A 399 24.45 7.04 -2.93
C PHE A 399 25.86 7.37 -2.44
N ALA A 400 25.97 8.08 -1.31
CA ALA A 400 27.27 8.43 -0.72
C ALA A 400 28.05 7.20 -0.23
N LEU A 401 27.34 6.17 0.25
CA LEU A 401 27.94 4.90 0.70
C LEU A 401 28.62 4.18 -0.47
N VAL A 402 27.89 3.99 -1.58
CA VAL A 402 28.43 3.32 -2.76
C VAL A 402 29.61 4.12 -3.33
N GLN A 403 29.47 5.45 -3.49
CA GLN A 403 30.56 6.30 -3.95
C GLN A 403 31.77 6.25 -3.01
N GLY A 404 31.53 6.28 -1.71
CA GLY A 404 32.55 6.24 -0.70
C GLY A 404 33.39 4.97 -0.72
N LEU A 405 32.75 3.83 -1.02
CA LEU A 405 33.42 2.53 -1.05
C LEU A 405 34.09 2.23 -2.41
N THR A 406 33.57 2.73 -3.51
CA THR A 406 34.00 2.32 -4.87
C THR A 406 34.85 3.35 -5.59
N GLN A 407 34.82 4.62 -5.19
CA GLN A 407 35.60 5.67 -5.83
C GLN A 407 36.91 5.94 -5.09
N GLU A 408 37.97 6.17 -5.83
CA GLU A 408 39.24 6.60 -5.26
C GLU A 408 39.13 8.00 -4.61
N GLU A 409 39.75 8.15 -3.45
CA GLU A 409 39.86 9.44 -2.79
C GLU A 409 40.66 10.42 -3.65
N LYS A 410 40.12 11.64 -3.83
CA LYS A 410 40.73 12.75 -4.55
C LYS A 410 40.80 13.97 -3.61
N GLN A 411 41.62 14.96 -3.96
CA GLN A 411 41.81 16.17 -3.15
C GLN A 411 40.50 16.86 -2.73
N TYR A 412 39.44 16.78 -3.56
CA TYR A 412 38.18 17.49 -3.34
C TYR A 412 36.94 16.58 -3.34
N GLY A 413 37.09 15.27 -3.39
CA GLY A 413 35.97 14.33 -3.38
C GLY A 413 36.37 12.91 -3.75
N GLY A 414 35.39 12.00 -3.70
CA GLY A 414 35.59 10.56 -3.84
C GLY A 414 36.07 9.90 -2.55
N GLY A 415 35.90 8.59 -2.45
CA GLY A 415 36.22 7.84 -1.26
C GLY A 415 35.31 8.17 -0.06
N LEU A 416 35.73 7.75 1.12
CA LEU A 416 34.91 7.86 2.35
C LEU A 416 34.55 9.29 2.75
N ILE A 417 35.20 10.31 2.19
CA ILE A 417 34.83 11.71 2.46
C ILE A 417 33.42 12.03 2.02
N GLU A 418 32.86 11.29 1.07
CA GLU A 418 31.47 11.49 0.62
C GLU A 418 30.46 11.21 1.75
N LEU A 419 30.72 10.22 2.59
CA LEU A 419 29.92 9.94 3.77
C LEU A 419 29.97 11.07 4.82
N TYR A 420 31.18 11.64 5.05
CA TYR A 420 31.32 12.81 5.92
C TYR A 420 30.54 14.01 5.42
N LYS A 421 30.61 14.27 4.10
CA LYS A 421 29.86 15.38 3.48
C LYS A 421 28.35 15.18 3.66
N MET A 422 27.87 13.94 3.53
CA MET A 422 26.45 13.63 3.67
C MET A 422 25.95 13.78 5.09
N LEU A 423 26.66 13.23 6.08
CA LEU A 423 26.29 13.39 7.49
C LEU A 423 26.41 14.85 7.96
N ALA A 424 27.33 15.63 7.39
CA ALA A 424 27.41 17.07 7.66
C ALA A 424 26.16 17.85 7.22
N MET A 425 25.31 17.26 6.36
CA MET A 425 24.02 17.84 5.94
C MET A 425 22.84 17.46 6.83
N ASP A 426 23.05 16.69 7.90
CA ASP A 426 21.98 16.24 8.81
C ASP A 426 21.17 17.40 9.41
N PHE A 427 21.74 18.60 9.51
CA PHE A 427 21.04 19.81 9.95
C PHE A 427 19.87 20.22 9.03
N LEU A 428 19.79 19.70 7.81
CA LEU A 428 18.67 19.93 6.89
C LEU A 428 17.39 19.22 7.31
N TYR A 429 17.51 18.09 8.02
CA TYR A 429 16.38 17.31 8.48
C TYR A 429 15.84 17.84 9.81
N ALA A 430 14.54 17.70 10.04
CA ALA A 430 13.96 17.97 11.35
C ALA A 430 14.45 16.96 12.40
N ASP A 431 14.61 15.68 11.99
CA ASP A 431 15.12 14.61 12.82
C ASP A 431 15.82 13.54 11.94
N PRO A 432 17.15 13.62 11.75
CA PRO A 432 17.87 12.67 10.92
C PRO A 432 17.90 11.24 11.49
N TYR A 433 17.65 11.06 12.81
CA TYR A 433 17.59 9.74 13.42
C TYR A 433 16.37 8.93 13.01
N LYS A 434 15.34 9.58 12.46
CA LYS A 434 14.16 8.89 11.95
C LYS A 434 14.26 8.41 10.50
N LEU A 435 15.36 8.70 9.81
CA LEU A 435 15.56 8.23 8.46
C LEU A 435 15.75 6.70 8.42
N VAL A 436 15.31 6.07 7.34
CA VAL A 436 15.58 4.66 7.07
C VAL A 436 16.79 4.57 6.15
N VAL A 437 17.86 3.94 6.64
CA VAL A 437 19.15 3.80 5.96
C VAL A 437 19.29 2.39 5.39
N PHE A 438 19.82 2.26 4.19
CA PHE A 438 19.88 0.99 3.49
C PHE A 438 21.04 0.96 2.50
N PRO A 439 21.61 -0.22 2.21
CA PRO A 439 22.64 -0.37 1.19
C PRO A 439 22.02 -0.59 -0.19
N ASP A 440 20.89 -1.28 -0.24
CA ASP A 440 20.10 -1.58 -1.43
C ASP A 440 18.61 -1.77 -1.09
N ASN A 441 17.77 -1.93 -2.13
CA ASN A 441 16.38 -2.31 -2.03
C ASN A 441 15.95 -3.07 -3.31
N HIS A 442 14.66 -3.35 -3.44
CA HIS A 442 14.06 -4.11 -4.54
C HIS A 442 14.03 -3.38 -5.91
N ASP A 443 14.44 -2.11 -5.97
CA ASP A 443 14.44 -1.27 -7.19
C ASP A 443 15.84 -0.86 -7.65
N MET A 444 16.87 -1.23 -6.92
CA MET A 444 18.26 -0.96 -7.27
C MET A 444 19.10 -2.22 -7.24
N ASP A 445 20.26 -2.15 -7.90
CA ASP A 445 21.20 -3.26 -7.93
C ASP A 445 21.54 -3.74 -6.52
N ARG A 446 21.72 -5.05 -6.39
CA ARG A 446 22.14 -5.68 -5.12
C ARG A 446 23.43 -5.04 -4.61
N PHE A 447 23.51 -4.81 -3.33
CA PHE A 447 24.65 -4.11 -2.75
C PHE A 447 25.99 -4.81 -3.01
N PHE A 448 26.02 -6.14 -3.05
CA PHE A 448 27.22 -6.89 -3.39
C PHE A 448 27.70 -6.56 -4.81
N THR A 449 26.80 -6.46 -5.79
CA THR A 449 27.11 -5.99 -7.15
C THR A 449 27.57 -4.54 -7.15
N GLN A 450 26.91 -3.64 -6.40
CA GLN A 450 27.27 -2.22 -6.36
C GLN A 450 28.71 -1.97 -5.84
N VAL A 451 29.24 -2.87 -5.02
CA VAL A 451 30.63 -2.81 -4.50
C VAL A 451 31.58 -3.72 -5.28
N ASN A 452 31.24 -4.05 -6.55
CA ASN A 452 32.05 -4.88 -7.46
C ASN A 452 32.34 -6.30 -6.91
N GLU A 453 31.40 -6.88 -6.17
CA GLU A 453 31.50 -8.20 -5.53
C GLU A 453 32.74 -8.33 -4.60
N ASP A 454 33.24 -7.19 -4.10
CA ASP A 454 34.31 -7.16 -3.12
C ASP A 454 33.72 -7.38 -1.72
N PHE A 455 34.06 -8.52 -1.14
CA PHE A 455 33.53 -8.94 0.17
C PHE A 455 33.97 -8.02 1.32
N ASP A 456 35.15 -7.41 1.24
CA ASP A 456 35.62 -6.49 2.29
C ASP A 456 34.89 -5.14 2.22
N LEU A 457 34.67 -4.61 1.02
CA LEU A 457 33.84 -3.42 0.80
C LEU A 457 32.38 -3.69 1.20
N PHE A 458 31.85 -4.86 0.87
CA PHE A 458 30.53 -5.29 1.30
C PHE A 458 30.39 -5.26 2.84
N LYS A 459 31.31 -5.91 3.57
CA LYS A 459 31.31 -5.91 5.04
C LYS A 459 31.38 -4.49 5.61
N MET A 460 32.21 -3.63 5.03
CA MET A 460 32.32 -2.23 5.45
C MET A 460 30.99 -1.49 5.28
N GLY A 461 30.32 -1.68 4.14
CA GLY A 461 29.02 -1.05 3.89
C GLY A 461 27.90 -1.54 4.80
N ILE A 462 27.83 -2.85 5.05
CA ILE A 462 26.86 -3.41 6.01
C ILE A 462 27.14 -2.90 7.43
N ALA A 463 28.42 -2.90 7.86
CA ALA A 463 28.79 -2.37 9.17
C ALA A 463 28.42 -0.87 9.30
N TYR A 464 28.63 -0.09 8.25
CA TYR A 464 28.23 1.32 8.22
C TYR A 464 26.71 1.47 8.35
N THR A 465 25.94 0.75 7.52
CA THR A 465 24.47 0.79 7.52
C THR A 465 23.88 0.44 8.90
N LEU A 466 24.44 -0.56 9.57
CA LEU A 466 23.98 -1.02 10.89
C LEU A 466 24.42 -0.11 12.05
N THR A 467 25.36 0.83 11.84
CA THR A 467 25.94 1.64 12.93
C THR A 467 25.80 3.14 12.74
N VAL A 468 25.41 3.60 11.55
CA VAL A 468 25.08 5.01 11.32
C VAL A 468 23.73 5.37 11.95
N ARG A 469 23.42 6.65 12.09
CA ARG A 469 22.13 7.10 12.57
C ARG A 469 20.98 6.64 11.66
N GLY A 470 19.79 6.45 12.21
CA GLY A 470 18.59 6.03 11.49
C GLY A 470 18.19 4.58 11.78
N THR A 471 17.20 4.10 11.06
CA THR A 471 16.71 2.71 11.14
C THR A 471 17.30 1.92 9.99
N PRO A 472 18.17 0.93 10.21
CA PRO A 472 18.74 0.14 9.12
C PRO A 472 17.71 -0.78 8.48
N GLN A 473 17.78 -0.88 7.14
CA GLN A 473 17.02 -1.82 6.34
C GLN A 473 17.98 -2.64 5.46
N LEU A 474 17.79 -3.95 5.44
CA LEU A 474 18.48 -4.88 4.53
C LEU A 474 17.44 -5.59 3.66
N TYR A 475 17.78 -5.83 2.41
CA TYR A 475 16.94 -6.55 1.46
C TYR A 475 17.21 -8.07 1.56
N TYR A 476 16.18 -8.92 1.48
CA TYR A 476 16.36 -10.37 1.56
C TYR A 476 17.43 -10.85 0.59
N GLY A 477 18.26 -11.78 1.04
CA GLY A 477 19.37 -12.30 0.25
C GLY A 477 20.68 -11.50 0.34
N THR A 478 20.66 -10.30 0.92
CA THR A 478 21.89 -9.54 1.21
C THR A 478 22.80 -10.32 2.16
N GLU A 479 22.22 -11.03 3.14
CA GLU A 479 22.94 -11.85 4.12
C GLU A 479 23.65 -13.07 3.52
N ILE A 480 23.25 -13.50 2.33
CA ILE A 480 23.86 -14.62 1.60
C ILE A 480 24.59 -14.17 0.31
N LEU A 481 24.84 -12.88 0.18
CA LEU A 481 25.60 -12.26 -0.91
C LEU A 481 24.92 -12.41 -2.28
N MET A 482 23.58 -12.36 -2.36
CA MET A 482 22.91 -12.30 -3.65
C MET A 482 23.40 -11.10 -4.45
N ASP A 483 23.64 -11.30 -5.74
CA ASP A 483 24.13 -10.32 -6.68
C ASP A 483 23.18 -10.19 -7.90
N ASN A 484 23.58 -9.41 -8.90
CA ASN A 484 22.80 -9.23 -10.13
C ASN A 484 23.14 -10.21 -11.25
N GLU A 485 23.91 -11.26 -10.97
CA GLU A 485 24.30 -12.27 -11.97
C GLU A 485 24.86 -11.69 -13.28
N GLY A 486 25.54 -10.53 -13.18
CA GLY A 486 26.11 -9.83 -14.34
C GLY A 486 25.10 -9.04 -15.20
N ALA A 487 23.87 -8.83 -14.71
CA ALA A 487 22.82 -8.04 -15.37
C ALA A 487 22.36 -6.83 -14.53
N PRO A 488 23.22 -5.80 -14.34
CA PRO A 488 22.84 -4.60 -13.59
C PRO A 488 21.58 -3.93 -14.17
N GLY A 489 20.70 -3.46 -13.28
CA GLY A 489 19.44 -2.79 -13.64
C GLY A 489 18.32 -3.71 -14.11
N ASP A 490 18.51 -5.03 -14.13
CA ASP A 490 17.45 -5.99 -14.45
C ASP A 490 16.63 -6.31 -13.20
N HIS A 491 15.43 -5.72 -13.10
CA HIS A 491 14.54 -5.91 -11.94
C HIS A 491 14.16 -7.38 -11.69
N GLY A 492 14.10 -8.22 -12.73
CA GLY A 492 13.84 -9.65 -12.58
C GLY A 492 14.99 -10.38 -11.87
N ILE A 493 16.24 -9.92 -12.09
CA ILE A 493 17.43 -10.44 -11.41
C ILE A 493 17.58 -9.86 -10.01
N ILE A 494 17.35 -8.55 -9.85
CA ILE A 494 17.37 -7.90 -8.52
C ILE A 494 16.42 -8.62 -7.56
N ARG A 495 15.30 -9.12 -8.06
CA ARG A 495 14.23 -9.80 -7.33
C ARG A 495 14.23 -11.32 -7.56
N THR A 496 15.40 -11.93 -7.71
CA THR A 496 15.57 -13.40 -7.83
C THR A 496 15.07 -14.13 -6.58
N ASP A 497 14.63 -15.37 -6.76
CA ASP A 497 14.15 -16.21 -5.66
C ASP A 497 15.21 -16.37 -4.57
N PHE A 498 14.78 -16.30 -3.32
CA PHE A 498 15.62 -16.66 -2.19
C PHE A 498 15.92 -18.15 -2.23
N PRO A 499 17.20 -18.57 -2.23
CA PRO A 499 17.54 -19.97 -2.30
C PRO A 499 17.19 -20.69 -0.99
N GLY A 500 16.32 -21.70 -1.07
CA GLY A 500 15.89 -22.44 0.12
C GLY A 500 15.02 -23.67 -0.16
#